data_69926739b7aa5447832ba97b585512ea
#
_entry.id   69926739b7aa5447832ba97b585512ea
#
_cell.length_a   1.000
_cell.length_b   1.000
_cell.length_c   1.000
_cell.angle_alpha   90.00
_cell.angle_beta   90.00
_cell.angle_gamma   90.00
#
_symmetry.space_group_name_H-M   'P 1'
#
loop_
_entity.id
_entity.type
_entity.pdbx_description
1 polymer ?
#
loop_
_entity_poly.entity_id
_entity_poly.type
_entity_poly.pdbx_seq_one_letter_code
_entity_poly.pdbx_strand_id
1 'polypeptide(L)'
;NCFITAVGTWWGTETVLNSNGEKVIQSADIDVVALSEMEKKAVIGECKFKNEKIDKGIYETLIRRANVISPTYDIVTYLLFSLSGYTKWFDSLQDKKVILVSLKEMYEQ
;
A
#
# COMPACT_ATOMS: atom_id res chain seq x y z
N ASN A 1 6.04 17.22 9.63
CA ASN A 1 4.61 17.00 9.88
C ASN A 1 3.80 17.17 8.61
N CYS A 2 2.97 16.19 8.33
CA CYS A 2 2.12 16.21 7.14
C CYS A 2 0.71 16.64 7.54
N PHE A 3 0.19 17.66 6.89
CA PHE A 3 -1.19 18.10 7.08
C PHE A 3 -2.10 17.26 6.22
N ILE A 4 -2.81 16.31 6.84
CA ILE A 4 -3.71 15.43 6.11
C ILE A 4 -5.02 16.16 5.83
N THR A 5 -5.35 16.35 4.56
CA THR A 5 -6.55 17.04 4.11
C THR A 5 -7.62 16.08 3.58
N ALA A 6 -7.26 14.86 3.22
CA ALA A 6 -8.21 13.87 2.73
C ALA A 6 -7.72 12.47 3.07
N VAL A 7 -8.64 11.59 3.47
CA VAL A 7 -8.38 10.16 3.70
C VAL A 7 -9.51 9.37 3.06
N GLY A 8 -9.16 8.30 2.36
CA GLY A 8 -10.14 7.45 1.72
C GLY A 8 -9.51 6.23 1.07
N THR A 9 -10.28 5.57 0.22
CA THR A 9 -9.87 4.45 -0.60
C THR A 9 -9.87 4.91 -2.05
N TRP A 10 -8.84 4.51 -2.80
CA TRP A 10 -8.80 4.74 -4.22
C TRP A 10 -9.30 3.50 -4.97
N TRP A 11 -10.15 3.72 -5.96
CA TRP A 11 -10.69 2.70 -6.84
C TRP A 11 -10.44 3.07 -8.29
N GLY A 12 -10.06 2.09 -9.12
CA GLY A 12 -9.86 2.36 -10.52
C GLY A 12 -9.41 1.12 -11.27
N THR A 13 -8.58 1.33 -12.28
CA THR A 13 -8.02 0.25 -13.08
C THR A 13 -6.52 0.42 -13.19
N GLU A 14 -5.83 -0.68 -13.44
CA GLU A 14 -4.41 -0.71 -13.76
C GLU A 14 -4.17 -1.58 -14.99
N THR A 15 -3.12 -1.29 -15.72
CA THR A 15 -2.68 -2.11 -16.83
C THR A 15 -1.49 -2.95 -16.38
N VAL A 16 -1.61 -4.27 -16.55
CA VAL A 16 -0.56 -5.21 -16.18
C VAL A 16 -0.26 -6.13 -17.37
N LEU A 17 0.87 -6.84 -17.32
CA LEU A 17 1.21 -7.86 -18.29
C LEU A 17 0.73 -9.21 -17.79
N ASN A 18 0.03 -9.97 -18.64
CA ASN A 18 -0.35 -11.34 -18.31
C ASN A 18 0.84 -12.30 -18.55
N SER A 19 0.63 -13.60 -18.37
CA SER A 19 1.65 -14.61 -18.55
C SER A 19 2.19 -14.70 -19.98
N ASN A 20 1.41 -14.23 -20.96
CA ASN A 20 1.80 -14.20 -22.36
C ASN A 20 2.48 -12.89 -22.80
N GLY A 21 2.70 -11.97 -21.85
CA GLY A 21 3.29 -10.67 -22.13
C GLY A 21 2.34 -9.65 -22.74
N GLU A 22 1.04 -9.94 -22.76
CA GLU A 22 0.02 -9.04 -23.29
C GLU A 22 -0.45 -8.07 -22.22
N LYS A 23 -0.77 -6.84 -22.63
CA LYS A 23 -1.33 -5.83 -21.72
C LYS A 23 -2.78 -6.15 -21.40
N VAL A 24 -3.10 -6.20 -20.12
CA VAL A 24 -4.46 -6.47 -19.64
C VAL A 24 -4.85 -5.36 -18.67
N ILE A 25 -6.08 -4.86 -18.82
CA ILE A 25 -6.66 -3.89 -17.90
C ILE A 25 -7.44 -4.65 -16.85
N GLN A 26 -7.17 -4.36 -15.59
CA GLN A 26 -7.87 -5.00 -14.46
C GLN A 26 -8.26 -3.97 -13.42
N SER A 27 -9.25 -4.33 -12.61
CA SER A 27 -9.65 -3.53 -11.45
C SER A 27 -8.51 -3.44 -10.44
N ALA A 28 -8.38 -2.28 -9.82
CA ALA A 28 -7.37 -2.05 -8.80
C ALA A 28 -7.91 -1.14 -7.73
N ASP A 29 -7.42 -1.30 -6.50
CA ASP A 29 -7.73 -0.40 -5.40
C ASP A 29 -6.51 -0.18 -4.53
N ILE A 30 -6.57 0.89 -3.74
CA ILE A 30 -5.62 1.16 -2.66
C ILE A 30 -6.48 1.37 -1.42
N ASP A 31 -6.31 0.51 -0.41
CA ASP A 31 -7.20 0.49 0.76
C ASP A 31 -7.18 1.79 1.54
N VAL A 32 -6.01 2.38 1.69
CA VAL A 32 -5.86 3.63 2.43
C VAL A 32 -5.06 4.62 1.59
N VAL A 33 -5.64 5.80 1.39
CA VAL A 33 -4.94 6.91 0.76
C VAL A 33 -5.15 8.13 1.63
N ALA A 34 -4.09 8.68 2.19
CA ALA A 34 -4.12 9.90 2.97
C ALA A 34 -3.30 10.96 2.24
N LEU A 35 -3.92 12.09 1.95
CA LEU A 35 -3.33 13.14 1.13
C LEU A 35 -3.13 14.42 1.92
N SER A 36 -2.03 15.10 1.64
CA SER A 36 -1.81 16.49 2.01
C SER A 36 -1.83 17.31 0.73
N GLU A 37 -2.91 18.04 0.51
CA GLU A 37 -3.05 18.88 -0.68
C GLU A 37 -2.04 20.03 -0.68
N MET A 38 -1.80 20.60 0.48
CA MET A 38 -0.88 21.71 0.62
C MET A 38 0.56 21.33 0.31
N GLU A 39 0.99 20.18 0.81
CA GLU A 39 2.37 19.71 0.65
C GLU A 39 2.56 18.80 -0.56
N LYS A 40 1.46 18.39 -1.19
CA LYS A 40 1.45 17.42 -2.28
C LYS A 40 2.17 16.13 -1.89
N LYS A 41 1.85 15.63 -0.70
CA LYS A 41 2.37 14.38 -0.15
C LYS A 41 1.25 13.39 0.07
N ALA A 42 1.59 12.11 0.05
CA ALA A 42 0.63 11.03 0.27
C ALA A 42 1.23 9.91 1.12
N VAL A 43 0.35 9.28 1.89
CA VAL A 43 0.58 8.01 2.56
C VAL A 43 -0.42 7.04 1.98
N ILE A 44 0.05 5.88 1.54
CA ILE A 44 -0.83 4.84 1.01
C ILE A 44 -0.64 3.55 1.80
N GLY A 45 -1.66 2.71 1.81
CA GLY A 45 -1.61 1.51 2.61
C GLY A 45 -2.51 0.39 2.11
N GLU A 46 -2.16 -0.82 2.54
CA GLU A 46 -2.91 -2.05 2.27
C GLU A 46 -3.24 -2.72 3.59
N CYS A 47 -4.46 -3.25 3.70
CA CYS A 47 -4.95 -3.92 4.89
C CYS A 47 -5.26 -5.38 4.58
N LYS A 48 -4.72 -6.31 5.39
CA LYS A 48 -5.01 -7.74 5.30
C LYS A 48 -5.54 -8.26 6.63
N PHE A 49 -6.84 -8.52 6.66
CA PHE A 49 -7.54 -9.00 7.85
C PHE A 49 -7.77 -10.52 7.85
N LYS A 50 -7.23 -11.23 6.86
CA LYS A 50 -7.38 -12.67 6.71
C LYS A 50 -6.28 -13.44 7.43
N ASN A 51 -6.44 -14.76 7.52
CA ASN A 51 -5.45 -15.67 8.12
C ASN A 51 -4.22 -15.89 7.22
N GLU A 52 -3.86 -14.88 6.46
CA GLU A 52 -2.70 -14.92 5.59
C GLU A 52 -1.73 -13.82 5.99
N LYS A 53 -0.45 -14.16 5.96
CA LYS A 53 0.61 -13.17 6.17
C LYS A 53 0.74 -12.29 4.93
N ILE A 54 1.10 -11.04 5.14
CA ILE A 54 1.48 -10.17 4.04
C ILE A 54 2.83 -10.64 3.50
N ASP A 55 2.88 -10.88 2.20
CA ASP A 55 4.08 -11.33 1.51
C ASP A 55 4.66 -10.24 0.59
N LYS A 56 5.76 -10.59 -0.06
CA LYS A 56 6.43 -9.71 -1.03
C LYS A 56 5.47 -9.26 -2.14
N GLY A 57 4.60 -10.15 -2.62
CA GLY A 57 3.68 -9.84 -3.71
C GLY A 57 2.71 -8.72 -3.36
N ILE A 58 2.22 -8.70 -2.13
CA ILE A 58 1.33 -7.63 -1.65
C ILE A 58 2.06 -6.30 -1.60
N TYR A 59 3.29 -6.29 -1.10
CA TYR A 59 4.14 -5.11 -1.09
C TYR A 59 4.38 -4.59 -2.51
N GLU A 60 4.76 -5.46 -3.44
CA GLU A 60 5.04 -5.07 -4.82
C GLU A 60 3.78 -4.53 -5.52
N THR A 61 2.62 -5.10 -5.24
CA THR A 61 1.35 -4.60 -5.76
C THR A 61 1.07 -3.18 -5.29
N LEU A 62 1.29 -2.91 -4.00
CA LEU A 62 1.11 -1.57 -3.44
C LEU A 62 2.07 -0.57 -4.10
N ILE A 63 3.34 -0.94 -4.23
CA ILE A 63 4.35 -0.09 -4.87
C ILE A 63 3.96 0.21 -6.32
N ARG A 64 3.48 -0.78 -7.06
CA ARG A 64 3.03 -0.60 -8.44
C ARG A 64 1.84 0.36 -8.51
N ARG A 65 0.85 0.17 -7.64
CA ARG A 65 -0.36 1.00 -7.61
C ARG A 65 -0.08 2.43 -7.18
N ALA A 66 1.01 2.66 -6.48
CA ALA A 66 1.45 4.00 -6.12
C ALA A 66 1.63 4.89 -7.35
N ASN A 67 1.88 4.31 -8.52
CA ASN A 67 2.05 5.07 -9.76
C ASN A 67 0.81 5.86 -10.17
N VAL A 68 -0.37 5.51 -9.65
CA VAL A 68 -1.60 6.27 -9.87
C VAL A 68 -1.57 7.59 -9.09
N ILE A 69 -0.93 7.57 -7.93
CA ILE A 69 -0.90 8.70 -6.99
C ILE A 69 0.34 9.58 -7.23
N SER A 70 1.49 8.95 -7.53
CA SER A 70 2.79 9.61 -7.56
C SER A 70 2.96 10.74 -8.60
N PRO A 71 2.23 10.77 -9.73
CA PRO A 71 2.32 11.92 -10.63
C PRO A 71 1.89 13.24 -9.98
N THR A 72 1.00 13.17 -9.00
CA THR A 72 0.44 14.37 -8.34
C THR A 72 1.02 14.56 -6.93
N TYR A 73 1.24 13.46 -6.21
CA TYR A 73 1.66 13.48 -4.81
C TYR A 73 2.92 12.68 -4.60
N ASP A 74 3.83 13.20 -3.78
CA ASP A 74 5.02 12.45 -3.36
C ASP A 74 4.61 11.44 -2.28
N ILE A 75 4.85 10.16 -2.54
CA ILE A 75 4.53 9.09 -1.59
C ILE A 75 5.63 9.07 -0.52
N VAL A 76 5.27 9.45 0.70
CA VAL A 76 6.24 9.52 1.80
C VAL A 76 6.25 8.27 2.67
N THR A 77 5.15 7.50 2.68
CA THR A 77 5.03 6.31 3.52
C THR A 77 4.09 5.30 2.88
N TYR A 78 4.49 4.02 2.99
CA TYR A 78 3.67 2.86 2.63
C TYR A 78 3.33 2.11 3.91
N LEU A 79 2.03 1.95 4.20
CA LEU A 79 1.56 1.26 5.40
C LEU A 79 1.06 -0.13 5.02
N LEU A 80 1.52 -1.13 5.74
CA LEU A 80 1.03 -2.50 5.57
C LEU A 80 0.44 -2.96 6.90
N PHE A 81 -0.89 -3.04 6.95
CA PHE A 81 -1.64 -3.46 8.13
C PHE A 81 -1.95 -4.94 8.01
N SER A 82 -1.54 -5.75 8.98
CA SER A 82 -1.76 -7.19 8.96
C SER A 82 -2.31 -7.69 10.28
N LEU A 83 -3.33 -8.55 10.22
CA LEU A 83 -3.82 -9.30 11.37
C LEU A 83 -2.94 -10.52 11.65
N SER A 84 -2.40 -11.16 10.63
CA SER A 84 -1.68 -12.44 10.75
C SER A 84 -0.17 -12.32 10.60
N GLY A 85 0.34 -11.10 10.43
CA GLY A 85 1.78 -10.85 10.36
C GLY A 85 2.34 -10.77 8.94
N TYR A 86 3.64 -10.98 8.85
CA TYR A 86 4.41 -10.75 7.63
C TYR A 86 5.33 -11.94 7.38
N THR A 87 5.62 -12.23 6.10
CA THR A 87 6.59 -13.27 5.75
C THR A 87 8.00 -12.79 6.09
N LYS A 88 8.94 -13.75 6.18
CA LYS A 88 10.34 -13.46 6.51
C LYS A 88 11.03 -12.56 5.49
N TRP A 89 10.48 -12.46 4.28
CA TRP A 89 11.04 -11.59 3.26
C TRP A 89 11.19 -10.15 3.77
N PHE A 90 10.27 -9.69 4.63
CA PHE A 90 10.30 -8.32 5.18
C PHE A 90 11.48 -8.07 6.12
N ASP A 91 12.09 -9.11 6.66
CA ASP A 91 13.27 -8.97 7.54
C ASP A 91 14.46 -8.38 6.79
N SER A 92 14.53 -8.60 5.48
CA SER A 92 15.60 -8.09 4.63
C SER A 92 15.25 -6.80 3.90
N LEU A 93 14.00 -6.32 4.04
CA LEU A 93 13.56 -5.12 3.35
C LEU A 93 14.21 -3.88 3.98
N GLN A 94 14.86 -3.08 3.14
CA GLN A 94 15.55 -1.85 3.57
C GLN A 94 14.85 -0.57 3.12
N ASP A 95 13.59 -0.65 2.77
CA ASP A 95 12.81 0.52 2.39
C ASP A 95 12.32 1.25 3.63
N LYS A 96 12.90 2.42 3.90
CA LYS A 96 12.57 3.23 5.07
C LYS A 96 11.17 3.84 5.02
N LYS A 97 10.56 3.88 3.85
CA LYS A 97 9.20 4.40 3.69
C LYS A 97 8.14 3.41 4.11
N VAL A 98 8.48 2.12 4.26
CA VAL A 98 7.54 1.07 4.62
C VAL A 98 7.41 0.96 6.12
N ILE A 99 6.17 1.00 6.62
CA ILE A 99 5.85 0.79 8.02
C ILE A 99 4.92 -0.42 8.12
N LEU A 100 5.32 -1.40 8.93
CA LEU A 100 4.55 -2.61 9.18
C LEU A 100 3.77 -2.41 10.48
N VAL A 101 2.44 -2.51 10.40
CA VAL A 101 1.56 -2.33 11.55
C VAL A 101 0.85 -3.64 11.84
N SER A 102 1.11 -4.23 13.01
CA SER A 102 0.42 -5.44 13.43
C SER A 102 -0.89 -5.08 14.10
N LEU A 103 -1.99 -5.49 13.48
CA LEU A 103 -3.33 -5.23 14.01
C LEU A 103 -3.63 -6.10 15.22
N LYS A 104 -2.95 -7.24 15.36
CA LYS A 104 -3.10 -8.11 16.52
C LYS A 104 -2.74 -7.37 17.82
N GLU A 105 -1.69 -6.56 17.79
CA GLU A 105 -1.29 -5.77 18.93
C GLU A 105 -2.35 -4.75 19.33
N MET A 106 -3.10 -4.23 18.39
CA MET A 106 -4.17 -3.26 18.65
C MET A 106 -5.36 -3.91 19.36
N TYR A 107 -5.62 -5.20 19.09
CA TYR A 107 -6.75 -5.92 19.69
C TYR A 107 -6.42 -6.55 21.02
N GLU A 108 -5.16 -6.68 21.38
CA GLU A 108 -4.71 -7.29 22.63
C GLU A 108 -4.54 -6.29 23.78
N GLN A 109 -4.80 -5.04 23.54
CA GLN A 109 -4.68 -4.00 24.56
C GLN A 109 -5.91 -3.98 25.50
#